data_5c0f81f4cf4ec3c3603a7b5eff162070
#
_entry.id   5c0f81f4cf4ec3c3603a7b5eff162070
#
_cell.length_a   1.000
_cell.length_b   1.000
_cell.length_c   1.000
_cell.angle_alpha   90.00
_cell.angle_beta   90.00
_cell.angle_gamma   90.00
#
_symmetry.space_group_name_H-M   'P 1'
#
loop_
_entity.id
_entity.type
_entity.pdbx_description
1 polymer ?
#
loop_
_entity_poly.entity_id
_entity_poly.type
_entity_poly.pdbx_seq_one_letter_code
_entity_poly.pdbx_strand_id
1 'polypeptide(L)'
;MTLRDTADQIIRASLRAVQPDAAVQRALQEFSCAGRVVLIAIGKAAWAMANAAWDTLSTRITSGAVITKYGHSRGPIGPLQIFEAGHPVPDEAGLRAAQAALDLTRGLREEDCVLFLISGGGSALFESPLVPLAELEDITSQLLSCGADIVEINTIRKRLSAVKGGRFALHCRPAPVFSVVLSDILGDPLDMIASGPAAPDSSTCAEALAVVRKYGLRLSDRALACLQTETPKALPNAVSRVTGSVRALCDAAEQAAQTLGYRCIRLTDCLSCEAREAGRFLAAVARTHASPSEPLAFLAGGETVVHLTGSGRGGRNQEVALAAAEGLAGLAQAAVFSFGSDGTDGPTDAAGGFVDQDSFAALRAAGLDPADILRRNDAYPALERIGGLIHTGPTGTNVNDLAMLLLPRRE
;
A
#
# COMPACT_ATOMS: atom_id res chain seq x y z
N MET A 1 19.26 -3.52 -26.51
CA MET A 1 18.64 -3.66 -25.18
C MET A 1 17.44 -4.58 -25.36
N THR A 2 17.34 -5.67 -24.60
CA THR A 2 16.21 -6.60 -24.69
C THR A 2 14.97 -6.01 -24.03
N LEU A 3 13.78 -6.56 -24.31
CA LEU A 3 12.54 -6.18 -23.60
C LEU A 3 12.63 -6.47 -22.10
N ARG A 4 13.35 -7.52 -21.72
CA ARG A 4 13.62 -7.84 -20.30
C ARG A 4 14.48 -6.75 -19.65
N ASP A 5 15.57 -6.31 -20.29
CA ASP A 5 16.40 -5.22 -19.76
C ASP A 5 15.60 -3.92 -19.59
N THR A 6 14.71 -3.62 -20.55
CA THR A 6 13.79 -2.47 -20.48
C THR A 6 12.86 -2.59 -19.28
N ALA A 7 12.21 -3.74 -19.10
CA ALA A 7 11.32 -3.99 -17.97
C ALA A 7 12.07 -3.84 -16.62
N ASP A 8 13.25 -4.46 -16.51
CA ASP A 8 14.08 -4.40 -15.29
C ASP A 8 14.53 -2.96 -14.94
N GLN A 9 14.77 -2.10 -15.94
CA GLN A 9 15.09 -0.69 -15.70
C GLN A 9 13.86 0.08 -15.20
N ILE A 10 12.69 -0.13 -15.81
CA ILE A 10 11.43 0.50 -15.39
C ILE A 10 11.08 0.06 -13.96
N ILE A 11 11.15 -1.24 -13.66
CA ILE A 11 10.89 -1.78 -12.32
C ILE A 11 11.79 -1.11 -11.27
N ARG A 12 13.12 -1.10 -11.51
CA ARG A 12 14.06 -0.47 -10.57
C ARG A 12 13.82 1.01 -10.36
N ALA A 13 13.55 1.75 -11.43
CA ALA A 13 13.29 3.19 -11.35
C ALA A 13 11.98 3.48 -10.58
N SER A 14 10.91 2.76 -10.87
CA SER A 14 9.62 2.94 -10.22
C SER A 14 9.65 2.55 -8.74
N LEU A 15 10.29 1.43 -8.38
CA LEU A 15 10.48 1.03 -6.99
C LEU A 15 11.31 2.05 -6.22
N ARG A 16 12.39 2.59 -6.80
CA ARG A 16 13.22 3.61 -6.15
C ARG A 16 12.43 4.88 -5.83
N ALA A 17 11.54 5.29 -6.71
CA ALA A 17 10.74 6.49 -6.53
C ALA A 17 9.71 6.39 -5.40
N VAL A 18 9.25 5.19 -5.04
CA VAL A 18 8.26 4.95 -3.98
C VAL A 18 8.87 4.42 -2.69
N GLN A 19 10.20 4.41 -2.58
CA GLN A 19 10.85 4.07 -1.31
C GLN A 19 10.47 5.06 -0.21
N PRO A 20 10.39 4.62 1.05
CA PRO A 20 10.02 5.47 2.17
C PRO A 20 10.87 6.73 2.31
N ASP A 21 12.18 6.62 2.05
CA ASP A 21 13.12 7.74 2.09
C ASP A 21 12.79 8.80 1.02
N ALA A 22 12.60 8.37 -0.23
CA ALA A 22 12.25 9.26 -1.33
C ALA A 22 10.89 9.93 -1.13
N ALA A 23 9.91 9.20 -0.60
CA ALA A 23 8.57 9.70 -0.31
C ALA A 23 8.60 10.79 0.78
N VAL A 24 9.32 10.55 1.88
CA VAL A 24 9.48 11.50 2.97
C VAL A 24 10.24 12.74 2.50
N GLN A 25 11.36 12.58 1.78
CA GLN A 25 12.15 13.71 1.29
C GLN A 25 11.35 14.64 0.36
N ARG A 26 10.50 14.08 -0.51
CA ARG A 26 9.59 14.89 -1.35
C ARG A 26 8.61 15.70 -0.51
N ALA A 27 7.96 15.08 0.48
CA ALA A 27 7.00 15.76 1.34
C ALA A 27 7.64 16.88 2.16
N LEU A 28 8.87 16.66 2.65
CA LEU A 28 9.58 17.62 3.48
C LEU A 28 10.00 18.89 2.73
N GLN A 29 9.95 18.91 1.41
CA GLN A 29 10.15 20.15 0.62
C GLN A 29 9.04 21.18 0.88
N GLU A 30 7.85 20.75 1.25
CA GLU A 30 6.71 21.60 1.58
C GLU A 30 6.57 21.83 3.11
N PHE A 31 7.40 21.16 3.92
CA PHE A 31 7.30 21.20 5.38
C PHE A 31 7.97 22.43 5.95
N SER A 32 7.26 23.20 6.76
CA SER A 32 7.80 24.31 7.54
C SER A 32 7.29 24.29 8.98
N CYS A 33 8.14 24.64 9.92
CA CYS A 33 7.81 24.74 11.34
C CYS A 33 8.67 25.82 11.98
N ALA A 34 8.06 26.72 12.72
CA ALA A 34 8.78 27.78 13.44
C ALA A 34 9.25 27.33 14.83
N GLY A 35 8.49 26.45 15.49
CA GLY A 35 8.78 25.94 16.82
C GLY A 35 9.40 24.55 16.81
N ARG A 36 9.06 23.74 17.82
CA ARG A 36 9.53 22.37 17.98
C ARG A 36 8.86 21.44 16.97
N VAL A 37 9.62 20.50 16.43
CA VAL A 37 9.09 19.41 15.62
C VAL A 37 9.02 18.14 16.48
N VAL A 38 7.80 17.64 16.70
CA VAL A 38 7.55 16.34 17.32
C VAL A 38 7.24 15.34 16.20
N LEU A 39 8.04 14.28 16.06
CA LEU A 39 7.86 13.27 15.03
C LEU A 39 7.09 12.07 15.59
N ILE A 40 5.97 11.73 14.98
CA ILE A 40 5.25 10.48 15.23
C ILE A 40 5.24 9.66 13.94
N ALA A 41 5.71 8.42 13.98
CA ALA A 41 5.73 7.52 12.81
C ALA A 41 5.00 6.22 13.15
N ILE A 42 4.09 5.79 12.29
CA ILE A 42 3.27 4.59 12.51
C ILE A 42 3.22 3.69 11.26
N GLY A 43 3.18 2.39 11.47
CA GLY A 43 3.03 1.41 10.39
C GLY A 43 4.30 0.59 10.13
N LYS A 44 4.22 -0.31 9.14
CA LYS A 44 5.31 -1.24 8.82
C LYS A 44 6.59 -0.53 8.34
N ALA A 45 6.45 0.60 7.63
CA ALA A 45 7.57 1.41 7.15
C ALA A 45 7.94 2.57 8.10
N ALA A 46 7.33 2.65 9.28
CA ALA A 46 7.50 3.77 10.22
C ALA A 46 8.96 4.04 10.56
N TRP A 47 9.76 2.98 10.79
CA TRP A 47 11.18 3.15 11.10
C TRP A 47 11.95 3.79 9.93
N ALA A 48 11.75 3.30 8.70
CA ALA A 48 12.43 3.82 7.51
C ALA A 48 12.03 5.26 7.20
N MET A 49 10.74 5.59 7.34
CA MET A 49 10.22 6.96 7.17
C MET A 49 10.79 7.91 8.24
N ALA A 50 10.83 7.48 9.51
CA ALA A 50 11.36 8.28 10.60
C ALA A 50 12.87 8.53 10.44
N ASN A 51 13.61 7.51 10.02
CA ASN A 51 15.05 7.66 9.73
C ASN A 51 15.29 8.67 8.60
N ALA A 52 14.54 8.59 7.52
CA ALA A 52 14.65 9.54 6.41
C ALA A 52 14.30 10.98 6.82
N ALA A 53 13.30 11.14 7.69
CA ALA A 53 12.96 12.45 8.25
C ALA A 53 14.07 12.97 9.17
N TRP A 54 14.67 12.10 10.00
CA TRP A 54 15.79 12.44 10.86
C TRP A 54 17.03 12.85 10.04
N ASP A 55 17.38 12.11 9.00
CA ASP A 55 18.51 12.42 8.11
C ASP A 55 18.33 13.79 7.42
N THR A 56 17.06 14.23 7.19
CA THR A 56 16.76 15.51 6.54
C THR A 56 16.65 16.67 7.53
N LEU A 57 15.98 16.49 8.66
CA LEU A 57 15.65 17.56 9.62
C LEU A 57 16.58 17.59 10.85
N SER A 58 17.22 16.46 11.16
CA SER A 58 18.18 16.30 12.26
C SER A 58 17.71 16.92 13.58
N THR A 59 18.49 17.81 14.16
CA THR A 59 18.23 18.46 15.46
C THR A 59 16.96 19.33 15.51
N ARG A 60 16.30 19.60 14.38
CA ARG A 60 14.97 20.23 14.37
C ARG A 60 13.89 19.32 14.98
N ILE A 61 14.07 18.00 14.89
CA ILE A 61 13.20 17.02 15.56
C ILE A 61 13.65 16.94 17.02
N THR A 62 12.82 17.44 17.91
CA THR A 62 13.16 17.56 19.34
C THR A 62 12.78 16.33 20.16
N SER A 63 11.75 15.61 19.74
CA SER A 63 11.26 14.38 20.38
C SER A 63 10.36 13.61 19.40
N GLY A 64 9.96 12.40 19.76
CA GLY A 64 9.01 11.65 18.96
C GLY A 64 8.91 10.18 19.33
N ALA A 65 8.00 9.49 18.64
CA ALA A 65 7.76 8.06 18.77
C ALA A 65 7.66 7.39 17.39
N VAL A 66 8.28 6.24 17.25
CA VAL A 66 8.20 5.35 16.09
C VAL A 66 7.51 4.06 16.53
N ILE A 67 6.38 3.74 15.92
CA ILE A 67 5.56 2.57 16.25
C ILE A 67 5.51 1.65 15.04
N THR A 68 6.23 0.55 15.09
CA THR A 68 6.35 -0.38 13.97
C THR A 68 6.04 -1.81 14.39
N LYS A 69 5.94 -2.71 13.42
CA LYS A 69 5.71 -4.13 13.66
C LYS A 69 6.96 -4.78 14.26
N TYR A 70 6.79 -5.82 15.09
CA TYR A 70 7.91 -6.62 15.58
C TYR A 70 8.89 -7.04 14.48
N GLY A 71 10.19 -6.84 14.73
CA GLY A 71 11.27 -7.15 13.80
C GLY A 71 11.46 -6.15 12.66
N HIS A 72 10.75 -5.02 12.66
CA HIS A 72 10.90 -3.97 11.64
C HIS A 72 11.77 -2.79 12.08
N SER A 73 12.11 -2.70 13.35
CA SER A 73 13.10 -1.73 13.83
C SER A 73 14.52 -2.12 13.41
N ARG A 74 15.34 -1.12 13.10
CA ARG A 74 16.76 -1.30 12.76
C ARG A 74 17.69 -0.55 13.73
N GLY A 75 17.19 -0.22 14.92
CA GLY A 75 17.95 0.44 15.97
C GLY A 75 17.46 1.86 16.29
N PRO A 76 18.21 2.61 17.12
CA PRO A 76 17.83 3.95 17.58
C PRO A 76 17.91 4.99 16.46
N ILE A 77 17.05 6.03 16.55
CA ILE A 77 17.03 7.19 15.65
C ILE A 77 17.03 8.45 16.51
N GLY A 78 18.14 9.14 16.65
CA GLY A 78 18.25 10.37 17.42
C GLY A 78 17.51 10.31 18.77
N PRO A 79 16.65 11.29 19.11
CA PRO A 79 15.91 11.33 20.37
C PRO A 79 14.58 10.55 20.34
N LEU A 80 14.31 9.76 19.27
CA LEU A 80 13.03 9.11 19.07
C LEU A 80 12.91 7.84 19.94
N GLN A 81 11.75 7.65 20.54
CA GLN A 81 11.39 6.43 21.25
C GLN A 81 10.92 5.39 20.19
N ILE A 82 11.55 4.22 20.17
CA ILE A 82 11.20 3.16 19.22
C ILE A 82 10.37 2.10 19.92
N PHE A 83 9.19 1.81 19.36
CA PHE A 83 8.27 0.79 19.84
C PHE A 83 8.01 -0.24 18.75
N GLU A 84 8.04 -1.50 19.12
CA GLU A 84 7.57 -2.61 18.30
C GLU A 84 6.30 -3.19 18.90
N ALA A 85 5.31 -3.52 18.06
CA ALA A 85 3.97 -3.92 18.47
C ALA A 85 3.35 -4.96 17.53
N GLY A 86 2.23 -5.53 17.94
CA GLY A 86 1.48 -6.55 17.23
C GLY A 86 0.80 -6.04 15.96
N HIS A 87 0.87 -6.87 14.91
CA HIS A 87 0.17 -6.66 13.65
C HIS A 87 -0.10 -8.04 13.00
N PRO A 88 -1.30 -8.37 12.52
CA PRO A 88 -2.46 -7.47 12.29
C PRO A 88 -3.37 -7.23 13.51
N VAL A 89 -3.14 -7.89 14.62
CA VAL A 89 -3.93 -7.72 15.84
C VAL A 89 -3.21 -6.76 16.77
N PRO A 90 -3.90 -5.70 17.28
CA PRO A 90 -3.34 -4.81 18.30
C PRO A 90 -2.97 -5.56 19.59
N ASP A 91 -1.93 -5.10 20.27
CA ASP A 91 -1.51 -5.65 21.56
C ASP A 91 -1.19 -4.56 22.58
N GLU A 92 -0.90 -4.96 23.82
CA GLU A 92 -0.55 -4.07 24.92
C GLU A 92 0.68 -3.19 24.62
N ALA A 93 1.62 -3.67 23.78
CA ALA A 93 2.79 -2.88 23.38
C ALA A 93 2.36 -1.72 22.47
N GLY A 94 1.44 -1.96 21.54
CA GLY A 94 0.87 -0.94 20.67
C GLY A 94 0.08 0.11 21.46
N LEU A 95 -0.71 -0.32 22.46
CA LEU A 95 -1.46 0.59 23.33
C LEU A 95 -0.52 1.53 24.11
N ARG A 96 0.56 0.98 24.69
CA ARG A 96 1.58 1.79 25.40
C ARG A 96 2.28 2.76 24.45
N ALA A 97 2.59 2.34 23.24
CA ALA A 97 3.19 3.18 22.23
C ALA A 97 2.28 4.32 21.77
N ALA A 98 0.99 4.05 21.57
CA ALA A 98 0.00 5.07 21.26
C ALA A 98 -0.17 6.08 22.40
N GLN A 99 -0.15 5.61 23.64
CA GLN A 99 -0.18 6.50 24.82
C GLN A 99 1.06 7.40 24.88
N ALA A 100 2.26 6.87 24.62
CA ALA A 100 3.48 7.65 24.54
C ALA A 100 3.41 8.74 23.46
N ALA A 101 2.85 8.43 22.29
CA ALA A 101 2.63 9.41 21.22
C ALA A 101 1.64 10.52 21.66
N LEU A 102 0.55 10.16 22.34
CA LEU A 102 -0.40 11.13 22.89
C LEU A 102 0.25 12.04 23.96
N ASP A 103 1.10 11.48 24.82
CA ASP A 103 1.79 12.25 25.86
C ASP A 103 2.84 13.19 25.26
N LEU A 104 3.58 12.77 24.24
CA LEU A 104 4.55 13.61 23.51
C LEU A 104 3.89 14.78 22.77
N THR A 105 2.65 14.63 22.35
CA THR A 105 1.91 15.64 21.58
C THR A 105 0.95 16.47 22.44
N ARG A 106 0.95 16.25 23.75
CA ARG A 106 0.12 17.03 24.70
C ARG A 106 0.74 18.41 24.97
N GLY A 107 -0.09 19.46 24.95
CA GLY A 107 0.32 20.81 25.34
C GLY A 107 1.32 21.46 24.39
N LEU A 108 1.32 21.05 23.13
CA LEU A 108 2.05 21.74 22.07
C LEU A 108 1.44 23.13 21.82
N ARG A 109 2.26 24.06 21.33
CA ARG A 109 1.87 25.43 21.00
C ARG A 109 1.54 25.54 19.51
N GLU A 110 0.97 26.66 19.12
CA GLU A 110 0.61 26.96 17.72
C GLU A 110 1.83 26.98 16.78
N GLU A 111 2.98 27.45 17.29
CA GLU A 111 4.25 27.48 16.55
C GLU A 111 4.96 26.11 16.45
N ASP A 112 4.64 25.13 17.34
CA ASP A 112 5.14 23.77 17.28
C ASP A 112 4.45 23.00 16.13
N CYS A 113 5.03 21.89 15.66
CA CYS A 113 4.44 21.07 14.61
C CYS A 113 4.58 19.58 14.92
N VAL A 114 3.55 18.82 14.62
CA VAL A 114 3.62 17.36 14.58
C VAL A 114 3.90 16.91 13.16
N LEU A 115 5.07 16.32 12.92
CA LEU A 115 5.38 15.59 11.70
C LEU A 115 4.89 14.15 11.86
N PHE A 116 3.80 13.81 11.16
CA PHE A 116 3.13 12.53 11.31
C PHE A 116 3.35 11.64 10.08
N LEU A 117 4.13 10.58 10.23
CA LEU A 117 4.49 9.65 9.17
C LEU A 117 3.63 8.39 9.25
N ILE A 118 2.87 8.10 8.19
CA ILE A 118 1.86 7.05 8.18
C ILE A 118 2.16 6.06 7.06
N SER A 119 2.18 4.77 7.38
CA SER A 119 2.30 3.68 6.39
C SER A 119 1.34 2.53 6.70
N GLY A 120 1.25 1.57 5.79
CA GLY A 120 0.38 0.39 5.93
C GLY A 120 0.57 -0.35 7.26
N GLY A 121 -0.53 -0.88 7.78
CA GLY A 121 -0.58 -1.55 9.09
C GLY A 121 -0.81 -0.62 10.29
N GLY A 122 -0.85 0.69 10.11
CA GLY A 122 -1.08 1.68 11.17
C GLY A 122 -2.38 1.48 11.94
N SER A 123 -3.41 0.88 11.34
CA SER A 123 -4.68 0.61 12.03
C SER A 123 -4.56 -0.30 13.25
N ALA A 124 -3.64 -1.27 13.22
CA ALA A 124 -3.38 -2.15 14.37
C ALA A 124 -2.30 -1.55 15.30
N LEU A 125 -1.24 -1.01 14.70
CA LEU A 125 -0.07 -0.53 15.43
C LEU A 125 -0.32 0.75 16.23
N PHE A 126 -1.29 1.58 15.80
CA PHE A 126 -1.63 2.84 16.49
C PHE A 126 -3.08 2.79 16.96
N GLU A 127 -3.27 2.23 18.16
CA GLU A 127 -4.58 2.05 18.78
C GLU A 127 -4.58 2.56 20.21
N SER A 128 -5.64 3.30 20.57
CA SER A 128 -5.95 3.71 21.95
C SER A 128 -7.47 3.52 22.15
N PRO A 129 -7.90 2.32 22.58
CA PRO A 129 -9.31 1.98 22.60
C PRO A 129 -10.07 2.72 23.71
N LEU A 130 -11.30 3.14 23.39
CA LEU A 130 -12.23 3.77 24.34
C LEU A 130 -13.04 2.72 25.14
N VAL A 131 -12.89 1.46 24.78
CA VAL A 131 -13.45 0.28 25.45
C VAL A 131 -12.31 -0.64 25.88
N PRO A 132 -12.51 -1.67 26.71
CA PRO A 132 -11.47 -2.67 26.99
C PRO A 132 -10.94 -3.32 25.69
N LEU A 133 -9.64 -3.61 25.63
CA LEU A 133 -9.02 -4.22 24.43
C LEU A 133 -9.74 -5.51 24.02
N ALA A 134 -10.03 -6.38 24.98
CA ALA A 134 -10.75 -7.63 24.72
C ALA A 134 -12.14 -7.41 24.08
N GLU A 135 -12.83 -6.32 24.42
CA GLU A 135 -14.10 -5.97 23.78
C GLU A 135 -13.90 -5.46 22.36
N LEU A 136 -12.86 -4.65 22.11
CA LEU A 136 -12.52 -4.21 20.74
C LEU A 136 -12.17 -5.39 19.85
N GLU A 137 -11.45 -6.37 20.38
CA GLU A 137 -11.11 -7.62 19.69
C GLU A 137 -12.36 -8.45 19.38
N ASP A 138 -13.26 -8.60 20.35
CA ASP A 138 -14.53 -9.35 20.15
C ASP A 138 -15.39 -8.65 19.08
N ILE A 139 -15.58 -7.34 19.16
CA ILE A 139 -16.34 -6.57 18.15
C ILE A 139 -15.70 -6.73 16.75
N THR A 140 -14.37 -6.66 16.66
CA THR A 140 -13.66 -6.87 15.39
C THR A 140 -13.88 -8.29 14.85
N SER A 141 -13.81 -9.29 15.72
CA SER A 141 -14.07 -10.69 15.37
C SER A 141 -15.51 -10.91 14.89
N GLN A 142 -16.49 -10.29 15.55
CA GLN A 142 -17.89 -10.33 15.11
C GLN A 142 -18.04 -9.75 13.69
N LEU A 143 -17.46 -8.58 13.42
CA LEU A 143 -17.50 -7.92 12.10
C LEU A 143 -16.86 -8.79 11.00
N LEU A 144 -15.70 -9.37 11.26
CA LEU A 144 -15.04 -10.28 10.31
C LEU A 144 -15.88 -11.54 10.05
N SER A 145 -16.43 -12.13 11.10
CA SER A 145 -17.20 -13.39 11.01
C SER A 145 -18.52 -13.22 10.28
N CYS A 146 -19.15 -12.04 10.33
CA CYS A 146 -20.39 -11.76 9.61
C CYS A 146 -20.18 -11.25 8.18
N GLY A 147 -18.91 -11.13 7.72
CA GLY A 147 -18.59 -10.68 6.36
C GLY A 147 -18.78 -9.19 6.13
N ALA A 148 -18.62 -8.37 7.18
CA ALA A 148 -18.62 -6.91 7.04
C ALA A 148 -17.43 -6.48 6.15
N ASP A 149 -17.67 -5.51 5.26
CA ASP A 149 -16.62 -4.96 4.44
C ASP A 149 -15.69 -4.01 5.23
N ILE A 150 -14.56 -3.64 4.63
CA ILE A 150 -13.56 -2.81 5.28
C ILE A 150 -14.07 -1.41 5.65
N VAL A 151 -15.03 -0.87 4.91
CA VAL A 151 -15.65 0.44 5.19
C VAL A 151 -16.52 0.32 6.44
N GLU A 152 -17.35 -0.71 6.52
CA GLU A 152 -18.19 -1.01 7.68
C GLU A 152 -17.36 -1.27 8.95
N ILE A 153 -16.28 -2.06 8.82
CA ILE A 153 -15.34 -2.32 9.92
C ILE A 153 -14.71 -1.01 10.41
N ASN A 154 -14.20 -0.17 9.52
CA ASN A 154 -13.59 1.10 9.88
C ASN A 154 -14.61 2.10 10.46
N THR A 155 -15.85 2.11 9.98
CA THR A 155 -16.93 2.95 10.53
C THR A 155 -17.16 2.68 12.03
N ILE A 156 -17.08 1.42 12.44
CA ILE A 156 -17.17 1.03 13.86
C ILE A 156 -15.85 1.36 14.59
N ARG A 157 -14.69 0.91 14.07
CA ARG A 157 -13.40 1.03 14.74
C ARG A 157 -12.97 2.48 14.98
N LYS A 158 -13.24 3.40 14.04
CA LYS A 158 -12.93 4.82 14.20
C LYS A 158 -13.61 5.42 15.46
N ARG A 159 -14.83 5.00 15.79
CA ARG A 159 -15.58 5.49 16.95
C ARG A 159 -15.15 4.87 18.26
N LEU A 160 -14.59 3.67 18.24
CA LEU A 160 -14.11 2.97 19.43
C LEU A 160 -12.67 3.34 19.82
N SER A 161 -12.04 4.28 19.12
CA SER A 161 -10.63 4.65 19.31
C SER A 161 -10.46 6.14 19.62
N ALA A 162 -9.53 6.47 20.52
CA ALA A 162 -9.16 7.83 20.85
C ALA A 162 -8.20 8.48 19.84
N VAL A 163 -7.62 7.69 18.91
CA VAL A 163 -6.62 8.18 17.96
C VAL A 163 -7.07 8.12 16.51
N LYS A 164 -8.11 7.34 16.16
CA LYS A 164 -8.63 7.17 14.81
C LYS A 164 -9.68 8.23 14.44
N GLY A 165 -10.08 8.28 13.16
CA GLY A 165 -11.14 9.16 12.66
C GLY A 165 -10.88 10.64 12.97
N GLY A 166 -9.65 11.11 12.79
CA GLY A 166 -9.24 12.50 13.01
C GLY A 166 -8.93 12.88 14.46
N ARG A 167 -9.16 11.99 15.42
CA ARG A 167 -9.02 12.34 16.85
C ARG A 167 -7.57 12.59 17.26
N PHE A 168 -6.58 11.94 16.64
CA PHE A 168 -5.18 12.23 16.92
C PHE A 168 -4.81 13.66 16.50
N ALA A 169 -5.18 14.08 15.28
CA ALA A 169 -4.92 15.47 14.88
C ALA A 169 -5.68 16.48 15.71
N LEU A 170 -6.91 16.17 16.14
CA LEU A 170 -7.67 17.01 17.07
C LEU A 170 -6.95 17.13 18.41
N HIS A 171 -6.39 16.02 18.95
CA HIS A 171 -5.62 16.00 20.20
C HIS A 171 -4.37 16.90 20.13
N CYS A 172 -3.72 17.01 18.97
CA CYS A 172 -2.52 17.83 18.80
C CYS A 172 -2.77 19.35 18.83
N ARG A 173 -4.04 19.80 18.81
CA ARG A 173 -4.35 21.23 18.82
C ARG A 173 -3.76 21.96 20.02
N PRO A 174 -3.30 23.24 19.85
CA PRO A 174 -3.40 24.07 18.63
C PRO A 174 -2.31 23.82 17.59
N ALA A 175 -1.34 22.92 17.83
CA ALA A 175 -0.26 22.67 16.90
C ALA A 175 -0.77 22.09 15.57
N PRO A 176 -0.19 22.52 14.42
CA PRO A 176 -0.45 21.91 13.12
C PRO A 176 0.14 20.48 13.04
N VAL A 177 -0.57 19.62 12.33
CA VAL A 177 -0.16 18.27 11.98
C VAL A 177 0.12 18.20 10.50
N PHE A 178 1.36 17.92 10.12
CA PHE A 178 1.76 17.65 8.75
C PHE A 178 1.97 16.15 8.58
N SER A 179 1.07 15.51 7.82
CA SER A 179 1.10 14.06 7.62
C SER A 179 1.73 13.70 6.29
N VAL A 180 2.65 12.74 6.31
CA VAL A 180 3.23 12.09 5.12
C VAL A 180 2.73 10.66 5.07
N VAL A 181 2.07 10.30 3.98
CA VAL A 181 1.35 9.03 3.87
C VAL A 181 1.95 8.17 2.76
N LEU A 182 2.31 6.93 3.10
CA LEU A 182 2.52 5.83 2.18
C LEU A 182 1.24 5.00 2.15
N SER A 183 0.49 5.09 1.04
CA SER A 183 -0.81 4.45 0.89
C SER A 183 -0.69 3.09 0.24
N ASP A 184 -1.29 2.08 0.86
CA ASP A 184 -1.51 0.75 0.33
C ASP A 184 -2.99 0.49 -0.04
N ILE A 185 -3.82 1.54 -0.07
CA ILE A 185 -5.25 1.47 -0.40
C ILE A 185 -5.52 2.19 -1.72
N LEU A 186 -6.22 1.53 -2.64
CA LEU A 186 -6.56 2.11 -3.94
C LEU A 186 -7.41 3.38 -3.79
N GLY A 187 -7.05 4.42 -4.54
CA GLY A 187 -7.70 5.73 -4.50
C GLY A 187 -7.28 6.62 -3.33
N ASP A 188 -6.37 6.16 -2.48
CA ASP A 188 -5.75 6.93 -1.39
C ASP A 188 -6.75 7.60 -0.42
N PRO A 189 -7.81 6.91 0.05
CA PRO A 189 -8.79 7.50 0.97
C PRO A 189 -8.16 7.74 2.34
N LEU A 190 -7.78 8.99 2.63
CA LEU A 190 -7.03 9.38 3.85
C LEU A 190 -7.74 8.99 5.15
N ASP A 191 -9.06 8.93 5.15
CA ASP A 191 -9.85 8.52 6.32
C ASP A 191 -9.91 6.99 6.52
N MET A 192 -9.43 6.22 5.53
CA MET A 192 -9.31 4.76 5.61
C MET A 192 -7.89 4.30 5.93
N ILE A 193 -6.86 5.04 5.45
CA ILE A 193 -5.45 4.71 5.71
C ILE A 193 -5.17 4.84 7.21
N ALA A 194 -4.67 3.78 7.84
CA ALA A 194 -4.49 3.66 9.28
C ALA A 194 -5.78 4.01 10.09
N SER A 195 -6.98 3.91 9.47
CA SER A 195 -8.27 4.35 10.01
C SER A 195 -8.34 5.87 10.28
N GLY A 196 -7.60 6.68 9.50
CA GLY A 196 -7.71 8.12 9.43
C GLY A 196 -7.33 8.91 10.68
N PRO A 197 -6.18 8.71 11.33
CA PRO A 197 -5.86 9.42 12.58
C PRO A 197 -5.71 10.94 12.42
N ALA A 198 -5.36 11.41 11.22
CA ALA A 198 -5.20 12.83 10.90
C ALA A 198 -6.05 13.28 9.69
N ALA A 199 -7.11 12.56 9.38
CA ALA A 199 -8.08 12.91 8.34
C ALA A 199 -9.48 13.09 8.92
N PRO A 200 -10.30 14.01 8.41
CA PRO A 200 -11.72 14.09 8.75
C PRO A 200 -12.41 12.77 8.43
N ASP A 201 -13.28 12.31 9.32
CA ASP A 201 -14.02 11.07 9.11
C ASP A 201 -15.29 11.33 8.29
N SER A 202 -15.41 10.70 7.13
CA SER A 202 -16.60 10.80 6.27
C SER A 202 -17.81 10.06 6.83
N SER A 203 -17.62 9.00 7.65
CA SER A 203 -18.70 8.17 8.17
C SER A 203 -19.47 8.83 9.32
N THR A 204 -20.74 8.47 9.53
CA THR A 204 -21.66 9.06 10.52
C THR A 204 -22.04 8.07 11.62
N CYS A 205 -22.52 8.57 12.76
CA CYS A 205 -23.09 7.73 13.82
C CYS A 205 -24.28 6.91 13.30
N ALA A 206 -25.08 7.47 12.41
CA ALA A 206 -26.22 6.77 11.82
C ALA A 206 -25.79 5.52 11.02
N GLU A 207 -24.71 5.64 10.25
CA GLU A 207 -24.10 4.50 9.53
C GLU A 207 -23.52 3.47 10.49
N ALA A 208 -22.81 3.90 11.53
CA ALA A 208 -22.28 2.98 12.54
C ALA A 208 -23.40 2.17 13.21
N LEU A 209 -24.50 2.82 13.60
CA LEU A 209 -25.66 2.16 14.19
C LEU A 209 -26.41 1.29 13.17
N ALA A 210 -26.37 1.63 11.88
CA ALA A 210 -26.92 0.78 10.82
C ALA A 210 -26.11 -0.52 10.67
N VAL A 211 -24.78 -0.46 10.73
CA VAL A 211 -23.90 -1.65 10.74
C VAL A 211 -24.21 -2.55 11.93
N VAL A 212 -24.37 -1.97 13.14
CA VAL A 212 -24.73 -2.73 14.34
C VAL A 212 -26.06 -3.48 14.14
N ARG A 213 -27.07 -2.82 13.59
CA ARG A 213 -28.37 -3.45 13.33
C ARG A 213 -28.30 -4.50 12.22
N LYS A 214 -27.56 -4.20 11.13
CA LYS A 214 -27.41 -5.10 9.97
C LYS A 214 -26.85 -6.46 10.38
N TYR A 215 -25.87 -6.47 11.26
CA TYR A 215 -25.14 -7.67 11.66
C TYR A 215 -25.51 -8.19 13.05
N GLY A 216 -26.38 -7.49 13.79
CA GLY A 216 -26.78 -7.88 15.14
C GLY A 216 -25.60 -7.92 16.11
N LEU A 217 -24.68 -6.92 16.03
CA LEU A 217 -23.48 -6.90 16.85
C LEU A 217 -23.83 -6.77 18.34
N ARG A 218 -23.15 -7.55 19.15
CA ARG A 218 -23.25 -7.50 20.63
C ARG A 218 -22.24 -6.51 21.14
N LEU A 219 -22.73 -5.46 21.81
CA LEU A 219 -21.93 -4.33 22.29
C LEU A 219 -22.28 -4.05 23.74
N SER A 220 -21.31 -3.58 24.53
CA SER A 220 -21.60 -3.00 25.85
C SER A 220 -22.27 -1.62 25.68
N ASP A 221 -22.88 -1.13 26.75
CA ASP A 221 -23.44 0.23 26.80
C ASP A 221 -22.36 1.29 26.52
N ARG A 222 -21.12 1.03 26.96
CA ARG A 222 -19.97 1.91 26.69
C ARG A 222 -19.61 1.95 25.21
N ALA A 223 -19.53 0.81 24.56
CA ALA A 223 -19.28 0.74 23.12
C ALA A 223 -20.40 1.43 22.33
N LEU A 224 -21.65 1.19 22.70
CA LEU A 224 -22.82 1.84 22.07
C LEU A 224 -22.77 3.37 22.23
N ALA A 225 -22.43 3.89 23.41
CA ALA A 225 -22.25 5.32 23.65
C ALA A 225 -21.13 5.92 22.78
N CYS A 226 -20.01 5.20 22.59
CA CYS A 226 -18.96 5.62 21.66
C CYS A 226 -19.47 5.72 20.22
N LEU A 227 -20.29 4.77 19.75
CA LEU A 227 -20.85 4.79 18.39
C LEU A 227 -21.86 5.93 18.18
N GLN A 228 -22.45 6.47 19.23
CA GLN A 228 -23.36 7.62 19.19
C GLN A 228 -22.62 8.97 19.25
N THR A 229 -21.29 8.96 19.42
CA THR A 229 -20.46 10.17 19.45
C THR A 229 -19.79 10.39 18.09
N GLU A 230 -20.09 11.54 17.44
CA GLU A 230 -19.50 11.85 16.14
C GLU A 230 -17.97 12.04 16.22
N THR A 231 -17.33 11.57 15.17
CA THR A 231 -15.92 11.82 14.91
C THR A 231 -15.71 13.19 14.25
N PRO A 232 -14.51 13.80 14.34
CA PRO A 232 -14.21 15.07 13.69
C PRO A 232 -14.53 15.08 12.19
N LYS A 233 -15.33 16.05 11.75
CA LYS A 233 -15.71 16.25 10.33
C LYS A 233 -14.85 17.29 9.61
N ALA A 234 -14.06 18.05 10.36
CA ALA A 234 -13.11 19.03 9.87
C ALA A 234 -11.90 19.10 10.80
N LEU A 235 -10.73 19.22 10.21
CA LEU A 235 -9.44 19.31 10.91
C LEU A 235 -8.63 20.46 10.33
N PRO A 236 -8.88 21.72 10.75
CA PRO A 236 -8.20 22.89 10.17
C PRO A 236 -6.70 22.92 10.49
N ASN A 237 -6.25 22.15 11.49
CA ASN A 237 -4.85 22.03 11.89
C ASN A 237 -4.13 20.84 11.22
N ALA A 238 -4.74 20.10 10.30
CA ALA A 238 -4.12 18.94 9.69
C ALA A 238 -4.00 19.11 8.17
N VAL A 239 -2.81 18.81 7.64
CA VAL A 239 -2.51 18.74 6.21
C VAL A 239 -1.84 17.41 5.93
N SER A 240 -2.33 16.67 4.93
CA SER A 240 -1.78 15.37 4.54
C SER A 240 -1.23 15.41 3.12
N ARG A 241 -0.10 14.73 2.92
CA ARG A 241 0.55 14.51 1.62
C ARG A 241 0.70 13.01 1.38
N VAL A 242 0.04 12.49 0.37
CA VAL A 242 0.27 11.13 -0.12
C VAL A 242 1.45 11.19 -1.09
N THR A 243 2.59 10.66 -0.67
CA THR A 243 3.85 10.71 -1.44
C THR A 243 4.35 9.35 -1.88
N GLY A 244 3.75 8.28 -1.39
CA GLY A 244 3.91 6.93 -1.90
C GLY A 244 2.54 6.28 -2.05
N SER A 245 2.20 5.89 -3.28
CA SER A 245 0.94 5.24 -3.64
C SER A 245 1.09 4.52 -4.97
N VAL A 246 0.10 3.74 -5.35
CA VAL A 246 0.06 3.14 -6.69
C VAL A 246 0.15 4.19 -7.80
N ARG A 247 -0.44 5.38 -7.58
CA ARG A 247 -0.32 6.50 -8.53
C ARG A 247 1.13 6.96 -8.68
N ALA A 248 1.84 7.14 -7.57
CA ALA A 248 3.26 7.52 -7.59
C ALA A 248 4.13 6.43 -8.25
N LEU A 249 3.80 5.15 -8.05
CA LEU A 249 4.45 4.03 -8.72
C LEU A 249 4.22 4.10 -10.25
N CYS A 250 2.98 4.37 -10.68
CA CYS A 250 2.62 4.56 -12.09
C CYS A 250 3.34 5.77 -12.70
N ASP A 251 3.37 6.92 -12.02
CA ASP A 251 4.05 8.14 -12.49
C ASP A 251 5.53 7.87 -12.75
N ALA A 252 6.18 7.16 -11.82
CA ALA A 252 7.60 6.84 -11.94
C ALA A 252 7.87 5.81 -13.06
N ALA A 253 7.01 4.81 -13.22
CA ALA A 253 7.11 3.83 -14.30
C ALA A 253 6.90 4.47 -15.67
N GLU A 254 5.92 5.38 -15.78
CA GLU A 254 5.67 6.16 -16.98
C GLU A 254 6.88 7.02 -17.36
N GLN A 255 7.43 7.76 -16.40
CA GLN A 255 8.63 8.57 -16.63
C GLN A 255 9.84 7.73 -17.05
N ALA A 256 10.04 6.57 -16.42
CA ALA A 256 11.12 5.66 -16.79
C ALA A 256 10.96 5.12 -18.21
N ALA A 257 9.76 4.70 -18.60
CA ALA A 257 9.48 4.22 -19.94
C ALA A 257 9.63 5.35 -20.99
N GLN A 258 9.19 6.58 -20.69
CA GLN A 258 9.39 7.73 -21.57
C GLN A 258 10.88 8.04 -21.78
N THR A 259 11.71 7.94 -20.72
CA THR A 259 13.16 8.09 -20.81
C THR A 259 13.81 7.04 -21.73
N LEU A 260 13.20 5.86 -21.82
CA LEU A 260 13.61 4.77 -22.72
C LEU A 260 13.00 4.88 -24.13
N GLY A 261 12.30 5.98 -24.42
CA GLY A 261 11.75 6.29 -25.74
C GLY A 261 10.35 5.73 -26.01
N TYR A 262 9.66 5.23 -25.00
CA TYR A 262 8.28 4.74 -25.15
C TYR A 262 7.27 5.87 -24.94
N ARG A 263 6.27 5.96 -25.79
CA ARG A 263 5.06 6.71 -25.51
C ARG A 263 4.20 5.90 -24.56
N CYS A 264 3.95 6.43 -23.35
CA CYS A 264 3.16 5.77 -22.34
C CYS A 264 1.67 6.13 -22.42
N ILE A 265 0.85 5.10 -22.18
CA ILE A 265 -0.62 5.21 -22.05
C ILE A 265 -1.00 4.55 -20.73
N ARG A 266 -1.41 5.36 -19.75
CA ARG A 266 -1.94 4.85 -18.49
C ARG A 266 -3.39 4.40 -18.71
N LEU A 267 -3.65 3.12 -18.51
CA LEU A 267 -4.99 2.54 -18.61
C LEU A 267 -5.79 2.83 -17.33
N THR A 268 -5.17 2.65 -16.17
CA THR A 268 -5.76 2.89 -14.85
C THR A 268 -4.69 2.92 -13.76
N ASP A 269 -5.00 3.52 -12.62
CA ASP A 269 -4.27 3.39 -11.35
C ASP A 269 -5.14 2.76 -10.24
N CYS A 270 -6.25 2.12 -10.64
CA CYS A 270 -7.22 1.46 -9.75
C CYS A 270 -7.60 0.07 -10.29
N LEU A 271 -6.66 -0.67 -10.89
CA LEU A 271 -6.92 -2.02 -11.39
C LEU A 271 -7.36 -2.93 -10.25
N SER A 272 -8.55 -3.53 -10.38
CA SER A 272 -9.18 -4.33 -9.31
C SER A 272 -10.03 -5.45 -9.91
N CYS A 273 -9.38 -6.36 -10.67
CA CYS A 273 -10.03 -7.50 -11.29
C CYS A 273 -9.24 -8.80 -11.02
N GLU A 274 -9.72 -9.91 -11.53
CA GLU A 274 -8.98 -11.16 -11.47
C GLU A 274 -7.67 -11.06 -12.27
N ALA A 275 -6.57 -11.51 -11.69
CA ALA A 275 -5.22 -11.39 -12.26
C ALA A 275 -5.10 -11.93 -13.69
N ARG A 276 -5.65 -13.15 -13.94
CA ARG A 276 -5.62 -13.75 -15.26
C ARG A 276 -6.40 -12.95 -16.31
N GLU A 277 -7.47 -12.26 -15.93
CA GLU A 277 -8.23 -11.43 -16.85
C GLU A 277 -7.49 -10.12 -17.20
N ALA A 278 -6.76 -9.55 -16.22
CA ALA A 278 -5.87 -8.42 -16.49
C ALA A 278 -4.78 -8.78 -17.51
N GLY A 279 -4.14 -9.95 -17.36
CA GLY A 279 -3.14 -10.45 -18.30
C GLY A 279 -3.68 -10.66 -19.71
N ARG A 280 -4.85 -11.31 -19.83
CA ARG A 280 -5.55 -11.50 -21.12
C ARG A 280 -5.93 -10.17 -21.78
N PHE A 281 -6.39 -9.21 -20.98
CA PHE A 281 -6.72 -7.87 -21.46
C PHE A 281 -5.49 -7.15 -22.02
N LEU A 282 -4.36 -7.16 -21.32
CA LEU A 282 -3.11 -6.57 -21.80
C LEU A 282 -2.64 -7.24 -23.11
N ALA A 283 -2.77 -8.55 -23.23
CA ALA A 283 -2.47 -9.27 -24.46
C ALA A 283 -3.43 -8.91 -25.62
N ALA A 284 -4.70 -8.65 -25.34
CA ALA A 284 -5.65 -8.16 -26.35
C ALA A 284 -5.28 -6.75 -26.83
N VAL A 285 -4.85 -5.85 -25.91
CA VAL A 285 -4.31 -4.53 -26.24
C VAL A 285 -3.07 -4.68 -27.13
N ALA A 286 -2.15 -5.61 -26.81
CA ALA A 286 -0.96 -5.88 -27.62
C ALA A 286 -1.32 -6.25 -29.05
N ARG A 287 -2.31 -7.11 -29.26
CA ARG A 287 -2.78 -7.51 -30.61
C ARG A 287 -3.38 -6.35 -31.40
N THR A 288 -4.11 -5.46 -30.74
CA THR A 288 -4.68 -4.26 -31.38
C THR A 288 -3.58 -3.31 -31.87
N HIS A 289 -2.46 -3.24 -31.14
CA HIS A 289 -1.33 -2.35 -31.41
C HIS A 289 -0.09 -3.10 -31.93
N ALA A 290 -0.24 -4.25 -32.57
CA ALA A 290 0.84 -5.18 -32.95
C ALA A 290 1.93 -4.61 -33.87
N SER A 291 1.69 -3.48 -34.53
CA SER A 291 2.65 -2.83 -35.44
C SER A 291 2.69 -1.32 -35.19
N PRO A 292 3.19 -0.88 -34.02
CA PRO A 292 3.18 0.53 -33.69
C PRO A 292 4.22 1.30 -34.54
N SER A 293 3.89 2.53 -34.95
CA SER A 293 4.80 3.45 -35.66
C SER A 293 5.87 4.05 -34.74
N GLU A 294 5.62 4.03 -33.43
CA GLU A 294 6.51 4.49 -32.35
C GLU A 294 6.47 3.47 -31.20
N PRO A 295 7.49 3.35 -30.33
CA PRO A 295 7.43 2.48 -29.18
C PRO A 295 6.28 2.86 -28.25
N LEU A 296 5.41 1.89 -27.91
CA LEU A 296 4.26 2.10 -27.00
C LEU A 296 4.43 1.29 -25.71
N ALA A 297 4.02 1.91 -24.60
CA ALA A 297 3.89 1.25 -23.33
C ALA A 297 2.50 1.51 -22.76
N PHE A 298 1.81 0.46 -22.34
CA PHE A 298 0.51 0.56 -21.65
C PHE A 298 0.70 0.10 -20.22
N LEU A 299 0.27 0.91 -19.26
CA LEU A 299 0.44 0.59 -17.86
C LEU A 299 -0.88 0.61 -17.09
N ALA A 300 -0.99 -0.28 -16.12
CA ALA A 300 -2.10 -0.37 -15.17
C ALA A 300 -1.55 -0.62 -13.77
N GLY A 301 -1.83 0.28 -12.85
CA GLY A 301 -1.54 0.13 -11.43
C GLY A 301 -2.78 -0.29 -10.66
N GLY A 302 -2.60 -1.02 -9.58
CA GLY A 302 -3.71 -1.45 -8.74
C GLY A 302 -3.40 -2.69 -7.90
N GLU A 303 -4.43 -3.43 -7.56
CA GLU A 303 -4.31 -4.69 -6.83
C GLU A 303 -5.29 -5.71 -7.40
N THR A 304 -4.77 -6.66 -8.19
CA THR A 304 -5.57 -7.76 -8.73
C THR A 304 -5.80 -8.84 -7.68
N VAL A 305 -6.79 -9.69 -7.91
CA VAL A 305 -7.11 -10.81 -7.01
C VAL A 305 -6.89 -12.15 -7.72
N VAL A 306 -6.65 -13.19 -6.94
CA VAL A 306 -6.57 -14.58 -7.40
C VAL A 306 -7.67 -15.38 -6.74
N HIS A 307 -8.48 -16.07 -7.53
CA HIS A 307 -9.38 -17.10 -7.03
C HIS A 307 -8.62 -18.41 -6.90
N LEU A 308 -8.40 -18.83 -5.66
CA LEU A 308 -7.71 -20.10 -5.38
C LEU A 308 -8.62 -21.28 -5.71
N THR A 309 -8.30 -22.00 -6.79
CA THR A 309 -8.99 -23.21 -7.26
C THR A 309 -8.10 -24.44 -7.18
N GLY A 310 -6.79 -24.23 -7.01
CA GLY A 310 -5.77 -25.25 -6.87
C GLY A 310 -4.92 -25.07 -5.61
N SER A 311 -3.92 -25.94 -5.46
CA SER A 311 -2.93 -25.91 -4.39
C SER A 311 -1.52 -25.56 -4.89
N GLY A 312 -1.41 -24.98 -6.08
CA GLY A 312 -0.14 -24.59 -6.69
C GLY A 312 0.54 -23.41 -5.98
N ARG A 313 1.74 -23.09 -6.44
CA ARG A 313 2.54 -21.98 -5.92
C ARG A 313 2.59 -20.84 -6.92
N GLY A 314 2.23 -19.63 -6.49
CA GLY A 314 2.24 -18.44 -7.33
C GLY A 314 1.65 -17.24 -6.62
N GLY A 315 1.49 -16.15 -7.34
CA GLY A 315 0.86 -14.93 -6.89
C GLY A 315 0.14 -14.22 -8.02
N ARG A 316 -0.55 -13.13 -7.69
CA ARG A 316 -1.39 -12.38 -8.62
C ARG A 316 -0.59 -11.76 -9.77
N ASN A 317 0.59 -11.22 -9.50
CA ASN A 317 1.45 -10.61 -10.52
C ASN A 317 2.04 -11.66 -11.48
N GLN A 318 2.36 -12.84 -10.97
CA GLN A 318 2.80 -13.98 -11.75
C GLN A 318 1.66 -14.49 -12.66
N GLU A 319 0.41 -14.54 -12.15
CA GLU A 319 -0.76 -14.93 -12.95
C GLU A 319 -1.10 -13.89 -14.03
N VAL A 320 -0.94 -12.58 -13.77
CA VAL A 320 -1.08 -11.52 -14.80
C VAL A 320 -0.12 -11.79 -15.96
N ALA A 321 1.16 -11.99 -15.66
CA ALA A 321 2.17 -12.23 -16.68
C ALA A 321 1.89 -13.53 -17.45
N LEU A 322 1.71 -14.64 -16.73
CA LEU A 322 1.49 -15.95 -17.36
C LEU A 322 0.26 -15.97 -18.28
N ALA A 323 -0.84 -15.31 -17.86
CA ALA A 323 -2.07 -15.25 -18.63
C ALA A 323 -1.95 -14.44 -19.94
N ALA A 324 -0.96 -13.53 -20.02
CA ALA A 324 -0.68 -12.79 -21.25
C ALA A 324 0.10 -13.63 -22.30
N ALA A 325 0.83 -14.66 -21.89
CA ALA A 325 1.79 -15.37 -22.74
C ALA A 325 1.18 -15.90 -24.06
N GLU A 326 0.02 -16.58 -23.99
CA GLU A 326 -0.65 -17.10 -25.17
C GLU A 326 -1.06 -16.00 -26.15
N GLY A 327 -1.59 -14.88 -25.61
CA GLY A 327 -2.04 -13.76 -26.42
C GLY A 327 -0.88 -12.97 -27.06
N LEU A 328 0.34 -13.03 -26.55
CA LEU A 328 1.53 -12.42 -27.14
C LEU A 328 2.16 -13.30 -28.24
N ALA A 329 1.87 -14.60 -28.26
CA ALA A 329 2.44 -15.52 -29.25
C ALA A 329 2.15 -15.08 -30.70
N GLY A 330 3.18 -15.10 -31.54
CA GLY A 330 3.11 -14.70 -32.95
C GLY A 330 3.17 -13.18 -33.17
N LEU A 331 3.29 -12.34 -32.15
CA LEU A 331 3.67 -10.93 -32.31
C LEU A 331 5.17 -10.82 -32.61
N ALA A 332 5.59 -9.76 -33.30
CA ALA A 332 7.01 -9.58 -33.66
C ALA A 332 7.88 -9.31 -32.43
N GLN A 333 7.48 -8.37 -31.61
CA GLN A 333 8.09 -8.03 -30.34
C GLN A 333 7.02 -7.46 -29.39
N ALA A 334 6.82 -8.10 -28.26
CA ALA A 334 5.89 -7.65 -27.22
C ALA A 334 6.28 -8.27 -25.88
N ALA A 335 6.13 -7.56 -24.79
CA ALA A 335 6.28 -8.13 -23.48
C ALA A 335 5.23 -7.59 -22.51
N VAL A 336 4.78 -8.44 -21.59
CA VAL A 336 3.98 -8.08 -20.44
C VAL A 336 4.72 -8.46 -19.17
N PHE A 337 4.79 -7.55 -18.22
CA PHE A 337 5.29 -7.83 -16.89
C PHE A 337 4.36 -7.24 -15.83
N SER A 338 4.36 -7.87 -14.66
CA SER A 338 3.64 -7.37 -13.49
C SER A 338 4.43 -7.67 -12.23
N PHE A 339 4.42 -6.75 -11.26
CA PHE A 339 5.16 -6.89 -10.01
C PHE A 339 4.49 -6.18 -8.85
N GLY A 340 4.63 -6.73 -7.64
CA GLY A 340 4.28 -6.11 -6.38
C GLY A 340 5.40 -5.21 -5.87
N SER A 341 5.04 -4.02 -5.42
CA SER A 341 6.02 -3.04 -4.93
C SER A 341 6.72 -3.45 -3.65
N ASP A 342 6.19 -4.39 -2.88
CA ASP A 342 6.81 -4.91 -1.65
C ASP A 342 7.91 -5.95 -1.92
N GLY A 343 8.01 -6.43 -3.17
CA GLY A 343 9.04 -7.38 -3.59
C GLY A 343 8.66 -8.83 -3.38
N THR A 344 7.40 -9.11 -3.04
CA THR A 344 6.84 -10.45 -2.88
C THR A 344 5.53 -10.59 -3.66
N ASP A 345 5.20 -11.81 -4.08
CA ASP A 345 3.95 -12.09 -4.77
C ASP A 345 3.39 -13.44 -4.33
N GLY A 346 2.33 -13.41 -3.52
CA GLY A 346 1.81 -14.57 -2.83
C GLY A 346 2.85 -15.21 -1.88
N PRO A 347 2.83 -16.53 -1.67
CA PRO A 347 3.78 -17.23 -0.79
C PRO A 347 5.11 -17.53 -1.52
N THR A 348 5.64 -16.57 -2.29
CA THR A 348 6.87 -16.75 -3.09
C THR A 348 7.91 -15.65 -2.79
N ASP A 349 9.15 -15.87 -3.21
CA ASP A 349 10.25 -14.93 -3.14
C ASP A 349 10.41 -14.06 -4.40
N ALA A 350 9.52 -14.26 -5.40
CA ALA A 350 9.43 -13.42 -6.57
C ALA A 350 8.49 -12.23 -6.32
N ALA A 351 8.83 -11.08 -6.88
CA ALA A 351 7.97 -9.90 -6.88
C ALA A 351 6.85 -9.99 -7.94
N GLY A 352 7.02 -10.85 -8.94
CA GLY A 352 6.06 -10.99 -10.04
C GLY A 352 6.58 -11.78 -11.21
N GLY A 353 6.03 -11.50 -12.41
CA GLY A 353 6.32 -12.22 -13.63
C GLY A 353 6.55 -11.35 -14.85
N PHE A 354 7.30 -11.89 -15.81
CA PHE A 354 7.58 -11.34 -17.13
C PHE A 354 7.36 -12.41 -18.19
N VAL A 355 6.68 -12.06 -19.26
CA VAL A 355 6.52 -12.87 -20.47
C VAL A 355 6.66 -12.01 -21.72
N ASP A 356 7.09 -12.62 -22.80
CA ASP A 356 7.22 -12.02 -24.13
C ASP A 356 6.58 -12.89 -25.21
N GLN A 357 6.77 -12.53 -26.49
CA GLN A 357 6.25 -13.23 -27.64
C GLN A 357 6.75 -14.70 -27.76
N ASP A 358 7.87 -15.05 -27.13
CA ASP A 358 8.48 -16.38 -27.20
C ASP A 358 8.09 -17.27 -26.01
N SER A 359 7.60 -16.67 -24.94
CA SER A 359 7.32 -17.33 -23.64
C SER A 359 6.28 -18.46 -23.76
N PHE A 360 5.23 -18.30 -24.59
CA PHE A 360 4.24 -19.35 -24.80
C PHE A 360 4.84 -20.58 -25.45
N ALA A 361 5.67 -20.39 -26.50
CA ALA A 361 6.37 -21.48 -27.16
C ALA A 361 7.35 -22.20 -26.23
N ALA A 362 8.07 -21.45 -25.39
CA ALA A 362 8.97 -21.99 -24.36
C ALA A 362 8.22 -22.85 -23.32
N LEU A 363 7.07 -22.39 -22.84
CA LEU A 363 6.21 -23.16 -21.94
C LEU A 363 5.74 -24.47 -22.59
N ARG A 364 5.24 -24.41 -23.85
CA ARG A 364 4.79 -25.58 -24.58
C ARG A 364 5.92 -26.58 -24.82
N ALA A 365 7.11 -26.11 -25.17
CA ALA A 365 8.30 -26.95 -25.35
C ALA A 365 8.74 -27.63 -24.04
N ALA A 366 8.48 -26.98 -22.87
CA ALA A 366 8.71 -27.57 -21.55
C ALA A 366 7.58 -28.53 -21.11
N GLY A 367 6.59 -28.79 -21.98
CA GLY A 367 5.43 -29.64 -21.64
C GLY A 367 4.42 -28.98 -20.71
N LEU A 368 4.45 -27.65 -20.59
CA LEU A 368 3.60 -26.87 -19.71
C LEU A 368 2.45 -26.24 -20.51
N ASP A 369 1.23 -26.34 -19.98
CA ASP A 369 0.04 -25.69 -20.53
C ASP A 369 -0.37 -24.51 -19.65
N PRO A 370 -0.24 -23.25 -20.10
CA PRO A 370 -0.59 -22.08 -19.32
C PRO A 370 -2.01 -22.10 -18.75
N ALA A 371 -2.97 -22.62 -19.51
CA ALA A 371 -4.36 -22.69 -19.04
C ALA A 371 -4.53 -23.66 -17.86
N ASP A 372 -3.85 -24.81 -17.91
CA ASP A 372 -3.84 -25.78 -16.80
C ASP A 372 -3.12 -25.22 -15.57
N ILE A 373 -2.00 -24.53 -15.77
CA ILE A 373 -1.21 -23.92 -14.69
C ILE A 373 -2.03 -22.85 -13.97
N LEU A 374 -2.68 -21.95 -14.70
CA LEU A 374 -3.56 -20.92 -14.12
C LEU A 374 -4.73 -21.52 -13.36
N ARG A 375 -5.32 -22.62 -13.85
CA ARG A 375 -6.40 -23.33 -13.14
C ARG A 375 -5.92 -23.93 -11.81
N ARG A 376 -4.64 -24.34 -11.72
CA ARG A 376 -4.04 -24.90 -10.50
C ARG A 376 -3.39 -23.85 -9.60
N ASN A 377 -3.38 -22.57 -9.99
CA ASN A 377 -2.68 -21.46 -9.33
C ASN A 377 -1.17 -21.73 -9.14
N ASP A 378 -0.51 -22.30 -10.19
CA ASP A 378 0.86 -22.82 -10.12
C ASP A 378 1.82 -22.03 -11.04
N ALA A 379 1.67 -20.70 -11.03
CA ALA A 379 2.40 -19.80 -11.94
C ALA A 379 3.91 -19.75 -11.65
N TYR A 380 4.33 -19.87 -10.39
CA TYR A 380 5.73 -19.74 -10.00
C TYR A 380 6.65 -20.73 -10.71
N PRO A 381 6.47 -22.08 -10.60
CA PRO A 381 7.38 -23.03 -11.22
C PRO A 381 7.35 -22.94 -12.75
N ALA A 382 6.23 -22.53 -13.34
CA ALA A 382 6.14 -22.36 -14.78
C ALA A 382 6.98 -21.17 -15.27
N LEU A 383 6.86 -20.02 -14.61
CA LEU A 383 7.67 -18.83 -14.93
C LEU A 383 9.15 -19.06 -14.60
N GLU A 384 9.46 -19.74 -13.50
CA GLU A 384 10.84 -20.13 -13.16
C GLU A 384 11.47 -20.93 -14.29
N ARG A 385 10.73 -21.90 -14.86
CA ARG A 385 11.22 -22.79 -15.94
C ARG A 385 11.64 -22.05 -17.20
N ILE A 386 11.02 -20.91 -17.49
CA ILE A 386 11.30 -20.09 -18.68
C ILE A 386 12.10 -18.82 -18.37
N GLY A 387 12.57 -18.64 -17.11
CA GLY A 387 13.29 -17.44 -16.69
C GLY A 387 12.39 -16.19 -16.58
N GLY A 388 11.08 -16.39 -16.43
CA GLY A 388 10.07 -15.32 -16.40
C GLY A 388 9.80 -14.72 -15.01
N LEU A 389 10.46 -15.17 -13.93
CA LEU A 389 10.30 -14.58 -12.62
C LEU A 389 11.00 -13.23 -12.49
N ILE A 390 10.41 -12.33 -11.72
CA ILE A 390 10.99 -11.04 -11.34
C ILE A 390 11.38 -11.13 -9.87
N HIS A 391 12.66 -10.93 -9.57
CA HIS A 391 13.18 -10.91 -8.22
C HIS A 391 13.73 -9.52 -7.89
N THR A 392 13.21 -8.88 -6.87
CA THR A 392 13.68 -7.59 -6.34
C THR A 392 14.25 -7.71 -4.94
N GLY A 393 13.93 -8.81 -4.26
CA GLY A 393 14.06 -8.93 -2.82
C GLY A 393 13.06 -8.02 -2.08
N PRO A 394 12.97 -8.11 -0.75
CA PRO A 394 12.12 -7.24 0.05
C PRO A 394 12.49 -5.76 -0.16
N THR A 395 11.56 -4.95 -0.61
CA THR A 395 11.80 -3.55 -0.97
C THR A 395 11.70 -2.57 0.20
N GLY A 396 10.95 -2.94 1.24
CA GLY A 396 10.68 -2.06 2.39
C GLY A 396 9.57 -1.03 2.16
N THR A 397 8.91 -1.06 1.00
CA THR A 397 7.68 -0.30 0.71
C THR A 397 6.53 -1.25 0.38
N ASN A 398 5.30 -0.76 0.39
CA ASN A 398 4.13 -1.42 -0.18
C ASN A 398 3.15 -0.33 -0.63
N VAL A 399 3.01 -0.20 -1.94
CA VAL A 399 2.12 0.75 -2.62
C VAL A 399 1.39 0.04 -3.77
N ASN A 400 0.94 -1.19 -3.52
CA ASN A 400 0.27 -2.07 -4.48
C ASN A 400 1.16 -2.52 -5.67
N ASP A 401 0.55 -2.87 -6.80
CA ASP A 401 1.18 -3.53 -7.94
C ASP A 401 1.17 -2.66 -9.18
N LEU A 402 2.03 -3.02 -10.13
CA LEU A 402 2.05 -2.44 -11.46
C LEU A 402 2.17 -3.52 -12.53
N ALA A 403 1.28 -3.48 -13.52
CA ALA A 403 1.35 -4.28 -14.73
C ALA A 403 1.63 -3.39 -15.94
N MET A 404 2.48 -3.84 -16.86
CA MET A 404 2.87 -3.07 -18.03
C MET A 404 3.03 -3.96 -19.27
N LEU A 405 2.51 -3.45 -20.38
CA LEU A 405 2.75 -3.99 -21.73
C LEU A 405 3.75 -3.09 -22.46
N LEU A 406 4.77 -3.68 -23.06
CA LEU A 406 5.75 -3.00 -23.90
C LEU A 406 5.62 -3.49 -25.35
N LEU A 407 5.53 -2.54 -26.28
CA LEU A 407 5.51 -2.76 -27.72
C LEU A 407 6.58 -1.86 -28.37
N PRO A 408 7.78 -2.35 -28.65
CA PRO A 408 8.78 -1.57 -29.36
C PRO A 408 8.34 -1.27 -30.80
N ARG A 409 8.93 -0.23 -31.39
CA ARG A 409 8.70 0.09 -32.79
C ARG A 409 9.08 -1.13 -33.68
N ARG A 410 8.25 -1.44 -34.62
CA ARG A 410 8.59 -2.42 -35.67
C ARG A 410 9.58 -1.78 -36.63
N GLU A 411 10.73 -2.43 -36.81
CA GLU A 411 11.71 -2.05 -37.83
C GLU A 411 11.19 -2.35 -39.24
#